data_22da146778afe1cff99a7591f82da401
#
_entry.id   22da146778afe1cff99a7591f82da401
#
_cell.length_a   1.000
_cell.length_b   1.000
_cell.length_c   1.000
_cell.angle_alpha   90.00
_cell.angle_beta   90.00
_cell.angle_gamma   90.00
#
_symmetry.space_group_name_H-M   'P 1'
#
loop_
_entity.id
_entity.type
_entity.pdbx_description
1 polymer ?
#
loop_
_entity_poly.entity_id
_entity_poly.type
_entity_poly.pdbx_seq_one_letter_code
_entity_poly.pdbx_strand_id
1 'polypeptide(L)' 'MQKSMVNRKFYQITKGEFVNMDNVISMTLKEEEILLFFIGGEERSYSLSDITTQFNNFIEVRLL' A
#
# COMPACT_ATOMS: atom_id res chain seq x y z
N MET A 1 4.60 -9.14 -24.53
CA MET A 1 4.58 -8.96 -23.93
C MET A 1 4.24 -8.61 -22.90
N GLN A 2 4.02 -8.43 -22.56
CA GLN A 2 3.62 -8.10 -21.71
C GLN A 2 3.94 -7.86 -20.67
N LYS A 3 4.29 -8.05 -20.36
CA LYS A 3 4.98 -7.82 -19.41
C LYS A 3 4.91 -6.69 -18.61
N SER A 4 4.92 -5.73 -18.96
CA SER A 4 4.94 -4.49 -18.27
C SER A 4 3.73 -4.30 -17.41
N MET A 5 2.67 -4.89 -17.77
CA MET A 5 1.48 -4.66 -17.02
C MET A 5 1.53 -5.22 -15.64
N VAL A 6 2.48 -6.06 -15.38
CA VAL A 6 2.63 -6.60 -14.07
C VAL A 6 2.85 -5.51 -13.04
N ASN A 7 3.52 -4.46 -13.44
CA ASN A 7 3.89 -3.43 -12.49
C ASN A 7 2.77 -2.52 -12.09
N ARG A 8 1.64 -2.62 -12.75
CA ARG A 8 0.56 -1.72 -12.42
C ARG A 8 -0.08 -1.99 -11.09
N LYS A 9 0.14 -3.17 -10.54
CA LYS A 9 -0.43 -3.53 -9.25
C LYS A 9 0.49 -3.25 -8.09
N PHE A 10 1.73 -2.92 -8.37
CA PHE A 10 2.69 -2.63 -7.32
C PHE A 10 2.71 -1.15 -7.02
N TYR A 11 2.58 -0.85 -5.74
CA TYR A 11 2.69 0.52 -5.27
C TYR A 11 3.89 0.64 -4.36
N GLN A 12 4.59 1.72 -4.50
CA GLN A 12 5.69 2.02 -3.59
C GLN A 12 5.11 2.61 -2.33
N ILE A 13 5.19 1.86 -1.24
CA ILE A 13 4.60 2.28 0.02
C ILE A 13 5.54 3.21 0.76
N THR A 14 6.78 2.79 0.91
CA THR A 14 7.81 3.62 1.50
C THR A 14 8.96 3.68 0.53
N LYS A 15 10.00 4.41 0.91
CA LYS A 15 11.11 4.64 0.02
C LYS A 15 11.70 3.36 -0.54
N GLY A 16 11.74 2.32 0.25
CA GLY A 16 12.37 1.08 -0.20
C GLY A 16 11.45 -0.10 -0.33
N GLU A 17 10.15 0.11 -0.25
CA GLU A 17 9.26 -1.05 -0.22
C GLU A 17 8.13 -0.90 -1.22
N PHE A 18 7.97 -1.92 -2.06
CA PHE A 18 6.87 -2.00 -3.02
C PHE A 18 5.96 -3.14 -2.61
N VAL A 19 4.67 -2.96 -2.77
CA VAL A 19 3.68 -3.95 -2.37
C VAL A 19 2.72 -4.19 -3.52
N ASN A 20 2.40 -5.46 -3.74
CA ASN A 20 1.40 -5.83 -4.72
C ASN A 20 0.03 -5.65 -4.09
N MET A 21 -0.69 -4.65 -4.54
CA MET A 21 -1.97 -4.30 -3.93
C MET A 21 -3.04 -5.35 -4.16
N ASP A 22 -2.84 -6.27 -5.09
CA ASP A 22 -3.77 -7.38 -5.24
C ASP A 22 -3.77 -8.30 -4.03
N ASN A 23 -2.70 -8.27 -3.26
CA ASN A 23 -2.59 -9.12 -2.09
C ASN A 23 -3.10 -8.46 -0.81
N VAL A 24 -3.56 -7.24 -0.91
CA VAL A 24 -4.03 -6.51 0.27
C VAL A 24 -5.53 -6.73 0.41
N ILE A 25 -5.94 -7.24 1.56
CA ILE A 25 -7.34 -7.48 1.83
C ILE A 25 -8.00 -6.26 2.43
N SER A 26 -7.31 -5.59 3.34
CA SER A 26 -7.89 -4.43 3.99
C SER A 26 -6.81 -3.44 4.39
N MET A 27 -7.22 -2.20 4.55
CA MET A 27 -6.36 -1.13 5.01
C MET A 27 -7.09 -0.41 6.14
N THR A 28 -6.38 -0.14 7.22
CA THR A 28 -6.95 0.57 8.35
C THR A 28 -6.11 1.80 8.61
N LEU A 29 -6.73 2.95 8.53
CA LEU A 29 -6.04 4.21 8.76
C LEU A 29 -6.20 4.60 10.22
N LYS A 30 -5.07 4.81 10.89
CA LYS A 30 -5.05 5.27 12.26
C LYS A 30 -4.43 6.66 12.29
N GLU A 31 -4.33 7.23 13.48
CA GLU A 31 -3.90 8.61 13.59
C GLU A 31 -2.57 8.89 12.90
N GLU A 32 -1.60 8.00 13.10
CA GLU A 32 -0.27 8.25 12.57
C GLU A 32 0.28 7.08 11.79
N GLU A 33 -0.55 6.09 11.48
CA GLU A 33 -0.05 4.95 10.74
C GLU A 33 -1.17 4.32 9.95
N ILE A 34 -0.78 3.53 8.97
CA ILE A 34 -1.73 2.76 8.21
C ILE A 34 -1.34 1.30 8.30
N LEU A 35 -2.35 0.45 8.49
CA LEU A 35 -2.14 -0.98 8.58
C LEU A 35 -2.65 -1.64 7.32
N LEU A 36 -1.85 -2.52 6.76
CA LEU A 36 -2.23 -3.32 5.61
C LEU A 36 -2.32 -4.76 6.02
N PHE A 37 -3.44 -5.37 5.71
CA PHE A 37 -3.67 -6.77 6.01
C PHE A 37 -3.68 -7.54 4.70
N PHE A 38 -2.85 -8.57 4.62
CA PHE A 38 -2.58 -9.26 3.38
C PHE A 38 -3.23 -10.64 3.34
N ILE A 39 -3.44 -11.11 2.13
CA ILE A 39 -3.85 -12.50 1.92
C ILE A 39 -2.83 -13.39 2.62
N GLY A 40 -3.33 -14.36 3.35
CA GLY A 40 -2.44 -15.25 4.09
C GLY A 40 -2.27 -14.87 5.54
N GLY A 41 -2.80 -13.70 5.94
CA GLY A 41 -2.80 -13.34 7.35
C GLY A 41 -1.68 -12.42 7.79
N GLU A 42 -0.82 -12.02 6.88
CA GLU A 42 0.25 -11.12 7.24
C GLU A 42 -0.30 -9.71 7.43
N GLU A 43 0.24 -9.01 8.41
CA GLU A 43 -0.16 -7.63 8.67
C GLU A 43 1.10 -6.78 8.75
N ARG A 44 1.06 -5.59 8.15
CA ARG A 44 2.16 -4.65 8.20
C ARG A 44 1.63 -3.27 8.51
N SER A 45 2.41 -2.50 9.27
CA SER A 45 2.04 -1.13 9.56
C SER A 45 3.13 -0.20 9.05
N TYR A 46 2.71 0.99 8.65
CA TYR A 46 3.63 2.00 8.12
C TYR A 46 3.27 3.33 8.76
N SER A 47 4.30 4.07 9.15
CA SER A 47 4.08 5.41 9.65
C SER A 47 3.67 6.32 8.50
N LEU A 48 2.67 7.15 8.74
CA LEU A 48 2.22 8.06 7.69
C LEU A 48 3.31 9.03 7.26
N SER A 49 4.26 9.30 8.12
CA SER A 49 5.36 10.19 7.76
C SER A 49 6.36 9.52 6.82
N ASP A 50 6.31 8.20 6.69
CA ASP A 50 7.25 7.47 5.86
C ASP A 50 6.69 7.07 4.51
N ILE A 51 5.39 7.18 4.31
CA ILE A 51 4.81 6.70 3.07
C ILE A 51 5.07 7.68 1.93
N THR A 52 5.06 7.15 0.73
CA THR A 52 5.33 7.95 -0.45
C THR A 52 4.13 8.80 -0.82
N THR A 53 4.37 9.79 -1.67
CA THR A 53 3.28 10.60 -2.20
C THR A 53 2.32 9.75 -2.99
N GLN A 54 2.85 8.78 -3.74
CA GLN A 54 2.00 7.90 -4.52
C GLN A 54 1.03 7.16 -3.63
N PHE A 55 1.51 6.58 -2.54
CA PHE A 55 0.64 5.81 -1.67
C PHE A 55 -0.29 6.73 -0.88
N ASN A 56 0.19 7.90 -0.50
CA ASN A 56 -0.68 8.83 0.20
C ASN A 56 -1.87 9.23 -0.68
N ASN A 57 -1.63 9.47 -1.95
CA ASN A 57 -2.72 9.79 -2.87
C ASN A 57 -3.69 8.63 -3.01
N PHE A 58 -3.15 7.42 -3.02
CA PHE A 58 -3.98 6.23 -3.09
C PHE A 58 -4.91 6.14 -1.90
N ILE A 59 -4.38 6.43 -0.71
CA ILE A 59 -5.19 6.38 0.51
C ILE A 59 -6.29 7.43 0.46
N GLU A 60 -5.96 8.64 0.04
CA GLU A 60 -6.95 9.71 0.03
C GLU A 60 -8.11 9.40 -0.88
N VAL A 61 -7.82 8.79 -2.02
CA VAL A 61 -8.88 8.47 -2.96
C VAL A 61 -9.80 7.38 -2.43
N ARG A 62 -9.24 6.42 -1.70
CA ARG A 62 -10.02 5.24 -1.31
C ARG A 62 -10.57 5.27 0.10
N LEU A 63 -9.89 5.95 1.00
CA LEU A 63 -10.30 5.92 2.40
C LEU A 63 -10.85 7.23 2.91
N LEU A 64 -10.51 8.30 2.26
CA LEU A 64 -10.98 9.61 2.64
C LEU A 64 -11.91 10.17 1.60
#